data_6184613fd71f58287a7b8e2185a2c42c
#
_entry.id   6184613fd71f58287a7b8e2185a2c42c
#
_cell.length_a   1.000
_cell.length_b   1.000
_cell.length_c   1.000
_cell.angle_alpha   90.00
_cell.angle_beta   90.00
_cell.angle_gamma   90.00
#
_symmetry.space_group_name_H-M   'P 1'
#
loop_
_entity.id
_entity.type
_entity.pdbx_description
1 polymer ?
#
loop_
_entity_poly.entity_id
_entity_poly.type
_entity_poly.pdbx_seq_one_letter_code
_entity_poly.pdbx_strand_id
1 'polypeptide(L)'
;LDEEKIRAHPIDLGIVTYNLTAKEPVVVFKEDVPQGKLIDYVAASANHPSFSRLEIDGAQFIDGAVFDNIPVKPLYERGYGKIIAVNLRTLSDQRNLIGPYELLEISSDNALGSILFPDPETIKKNLRYGYLDTLRAFQKLHRATYYFETLEDFTMLSSLTAEEIKGLKEDIHPLFFHRTLDKFQNYLQKDYSLTLAALEITAEALEVDPLKVYAHQGELLDALQRRMAAVAQGAE
;
A
#
# COMPACT_ATOMS: atom_id res chain seq x y z
N LEU A 1 -22.67 -15.00 1.45
CA LEU A 1 -23.10 -13.93 0.54
C LEU A 1 -24.55 -14.19 0.10
N ASP A 2 -25.32 -13.13 -0.14
CA ASP A 2 -26.72 -13.17 -0.56
C ASP A 2 -26.82 -12.55 -1.98
N GLU A 3 -26.94 -13.40 -2.96
CA GLU A 3 -26.92 -12.99 -4.37
C GLU A 3 -28.09 -12.05 -4.72
N GLU A 4 -29.28 -12.32 -4.19
CA GLU A 4 -30.46 -11.51 -4.49
C GLU A 4 -30.29 -10.08 -3.99
N LYS A 5 -29.75 -9.91 -2.78
CA LYS A 5 -29.44 -8.58 -2.22
C LYS A 5 -28.38 -7.85 -3.02
N ILE A 6 -27.34 -8.57 -3.48
CA ILE A 6 -26.27 -7.97 -4.29
C ILE A 6 -26.86 -7.49 -5.62
N ARG A 7 -27.68 -8.30 -6.28
CA ARG A 7 -28.28 -7.94 -7.57
C ARG A 7 -29.26 -6.78 -7.45
N ALA A 8 -30.04 -6.74 -6.37
CA ALA A 8 -30.99 -5.66 -6.12
C ALA A 8 -30.32 -4.33 -5.71
N HIS A 9 -29.04 -4.35 -5.33
CA HIS A 9 -28.35 -3.15 -4.91
C HIS A 9 -28.03 -2.24 -6.11
N PRO A 10 -28.21 -0.89 -6.01
CA PRO A 10 -27.99 0.03 -7.12
C PRO A 10 -26.50 0.16 -7.52
N ILE A 11 -25.55 -0.21 -6.65
CA ILE A 11 -24.12 -0.19 -6.98
C ILE A 11 -23.79 -1.35 -7.93
N ASP A 12 -23.10 -1.07 -9.02
CA ASP A 12 -22.54 -2.09 -9.91
C ASP A 12 -21.49 -2.94 -9.20
N LEU A 13 -21.40 -4.20 -9.60
CA LEU A 13 -20.32 -5.11 -9.20
C LEU A 13 -19.69 -5.70 -10.45
N GLY A 14 -18.42 -5.33 -10.68
CA GLY A 14 -17.58 -5.95 -11.72
C GLY A 14 -16.67 -7.01 -11.08
N ILE A 15 -16.45 -8.10 -11.80
CA ILE A 15 -15.64 -9.24 -11.37
C ILE A 15 -14.67 -9.58 -12.49
N VAL A 16 -13.39 -9.78 -12.13
CA VAL A 16 -12.37 -10.27 -13.06
C VAL A 16 -11.88 -11.63 -12.59
N THR A 17 -11.90 -12.61 -13.51
CA THR A 17 -11.37 -13.95 -13.29
C THR A 17 -10.66 -14.43 -14.55
N TYR A 18 -9.95 -15.53 -14.49
CA TYR A 18 -9.29 -16.11 -15.65
C TYR A 18 -9.83 -17.52 -15.94
N ASN A 19 -10.38 -17.71 -17.13
CA ASN A 19 -10.86 -19.00 -17.60
C ASN A 19 -9.67 -19.82 -18.11
N LEU A 20 -9.26 -20.83 -17.34
CA LEU A 20 -8.16 -21.73 -17.71
C LEU A 20 -8.49 -22.64 -18.88
N THR A 21 -9.76 -23.01 -19.03
CA THR A 21 -10.23 -23.90 -20.11
C THR A 21 -10.18 -23.18 -21.45
N ALA A 22 -10.71 -21.96 -21.52
CA ALA A 22 -10.68 -21.11 -22.71
C ALA A 22 -9.36 -20.35 -22.87
N LYS A 23 -8.53 -20.26 -21.80
CA LYS A 23 -7.26 -19.51 -21.74
C LYS A 23 -7.44 -18.01 -21.98
N GLU A 24 -8.47 -17.42 -21.42
CA GLU A 24 -8.79 -16.01 -21.59
C GLU A 24 -9.26 -15.36 -20.29
N PRO A 25 -9.02 -14.04 -20.14
CA PRO A 25 -9.59 -13.28 -19.04
C PRO A 25 -11.11 -13.16 -19.22
N VAL A 26 -11.81 -13.18 -18.10
CA VAL A 26 -13.25 -12.98 -18.05
C VAL A 26 -13.55 -11.80 -17.17
N VAL A 27 -14.13 -10.76 -17.75
CA VAL A 27 -14.62 -9.57 -17.04
C VAL A 27 -16.13 -9.57 -17.17
N VAL A 28 -16.82 -9.67 -16.05
CA VAL A 28 -18.29 -9.68 -16.03
C VAL A 28 -18.79 -8.70 -14.97
N PHE A 29 -19.97 -8.15 -15.23
CA PHE A 29 -20.69 -7.38 -14.23
C PHE A 29 -21.88 -8.20 -13.73
N LYS A 30 -22.40 -7.83 -12.55
CA LYS A 30 -23.45 -8.64 -11.90
C LYS A 30 -24.67 -8.93 -12.77
N GLU A 31 -25.01 -8.02 -13.70
CA GLU A 31 -26.12 -8.21 -14.66
C GLU A 31 -25.80 -9.20 -15.76
N ASP A 32 -24.53 -9.37 -16.11
CA ASP A 32 -24.07 -10.27 -17.18
C ASP A 32 -23.95 -11.72 -16.69
N VAL A 33 -23.89 -11.92 -15.38
CA VAL A 33 -23.72 -13.24 -14.75
C VAL A 33 -25.08 -13.94 -14.63
N PRO A 34 -25.22 -15.21 -15.07
CA PRO A 34 -26.45 -15.99 -14.89
C PRO A 34 -26.91 -16.04 -13.44
N GLN A 35 -28.22 -16.08 -13.21
CA GLN A 35 -28.77 -16.15 -11.87
C GLN A 35 -28.32 -17.44 -11.15
N GLY A 36 -27.95 -17.33 -9.89
CA GLY A 36 -27.41 -18.43 -9.07
C GLY A 36 -25.92 -18.67 -9.27
N LYS A 37 -25.23 -17.88 -10.13
CA LYS A 37 -23.79 -18.04 -10.43
C LYS A 37 -22.91 -16.90 -9.92
N LEU A 38 -23.50 -15.81 -9.42
CA LEU A 38 -22.73 -14.63 -9.03
C LEU A 38 -21.70 -14.96 -7.95
N ILE A 39 -22.08 -15.78 -6.99
CA ILE A 39 -21.19 -16.17 -5.88
C ILE A 39 -20.05 -17.06 -6.39
N ASP A 40 -20.31 -17.92 -7.38
CA ASP A 40 -19.28 -18.75 -8.01
C ASP A 40 -18.22 -17.86 -8.71
N TYR A 41 -18.64 -16.82 -9.44
CA TYR A 41 -17.74 -15.88 -10.09
C TYR A 41 -16.93 -15.04 -9.07
N VAL A 42 -17.55 -14.61 -7.96
CA VAL A 42 -16.84 -13.95 -6.86
C VAL A 42 -15.77 -14.88 -6.26
N ALA A 43 -16.12 -16.14 -6.02
CA ALA A 43 -15.18 -17.14 -5.53
C ALA A 43 -14.05 -17.42 -6.52
N ALA A 44 -14.36 -17.47 -7.82
CA ALA A 44 -13.36 -17.64 -8.88
C ALA A 44 -12.36 -16.48 -8.94
N SER A 45 -12.84 -15.25 -8.78
CA SER A 45 -12.01 -14.04 -8.72
C SER A 45 -11.05 -13.99 -7.52
N ALA A 46 -11.32 -14.75 -6.47
CA ALA A 46 -10.48 -14.86 -5.28
C ALA A 46 -9.74 -16.22 -5.19
N ASN A 47 -9.83 -17.06 -6.22
CA ASN A 47 -9.27 -18.40 -6.21
C ASN A 47 -7.79 -18.39 -6.62
N HIS A 48 -6.91 -18.12 -5.65
CA HIS A 48 -5.46 -18.11 -5.88
C HIS A 48 -4.98 -19.40 -6.58
N PRO A 49 -4.04 -19.32 -7.54
CA PRO A 49 -3.56 -20.48 -8.31
C PRO A 49 -3.03 -21.67 -7.49
N SER A 50 -2.67 -21.45 -6.22
CA SER A 50 -2.24 -22.51 -5.28
C SER A 50 -3.40 -23.35 -4.72
N PHE A 51 -4.64 -22.91 -4.89
CA PHE A 51 -5.82 -23.63 -4.41
C PHE A 51 -6.35 -24.60 -5.47
N SER A 52 -7.30 -25.47 -5.07
CA SER A 52 -7.99 -26.35 -5.99
C SER A 52 -8.73 -25.52 -7.06
N ARG A 53 -8.77 -26.03 -8.27
CA ARG A 53 -9.47 -25.37 -9.37
C ARG A 53 -10.96 -25.26 -9.08
N LEU A 54 -11.53 -24.08 -9.30
CA LEU A 54 -12.95 -23.87 -9.20
C LEU A 54 -13.58 -24.11 -10.59
N GLU A 55 -14.66 -24.86 -10.64
CA GLU A 55 -15.37 -25.17 -11.87
C GLU A 55 -16.73 -24.46 -11.90
N ILE A 56 -16.99 -23.77 -13.00
CA ILE A 56 -18.29 -23.15 -13.30
C ILE A 56 -18.73 -23.64 -14.68
N ASP A 57 -19.84 -24.35 -14.72
CA ASP A 57 -20.45 -24.88 -15.96
C ASP A 57 -19.46 -25.66 -16.84
N GLY A 58 -18.61 -26.50 -16.24
CA GLY A 58 -17.62 -27.35 -16.90
C GLY A 58 -16.33 -26.65 -17.35
N ALA A 59 -16.17 -25.35 -17.05
CA ALA A 59 -14.93 -24.61 -17.27
C ALA A 59 -14.20 -24.33 -15.95
N GLN A 60 -12.88 -24.37 -15.99
CA GLN A 60 -12.03 -24.11 -14.80
C GLN A 60 -11.61 -22.66 -14.75
N PHE A 61 -11.67 -22.10 -13.54
CA PHE A 61 -11.36 -20.69 -13.28
C PHE A 61 -10.33 -20.53 -12.15
N ILE A 62 -9.57 -19.44 -12.23
CA ILE A 62 -8.66 -18.96 -11.18
C ILE A 62 -8.79 -17.45 -11.02
N ASP A 63 -8.13 -16.92 -9.98
CA ASP A 63 -8.04 -15.50 -9.68
C ASP A 63 -7.67 -14.67 -10.92
N GLY A 64 -8.43 -13.61 -11.15
CA GLY A 64 -8.21 -12.66 -12.25
C GLY A 64 -6.91 -11.84 -12.10
N ALA A 65 -6.33 -11.79 -10.92
CA ALA A 65 -5.07 -11.10 -10.66
C ALA A 65 -3.90 -11.62 -11.51
N VAL A 66 -3.96 -12.84 -12.03
CA VAL A 66 -2.98 -13.37 -12.99
C VAL A 66 -2.98 -12.62 -14.33
N PHE A 67 -4.08 -11.94 -14.64
CA PHE A 67 -4.24 -11.12 -15.85
C PHE A 67 -4.25 -9.62 -15.54
N ASP A 68 -5.14 -9.18 -14.67
CA ASP A 68 -5.27 -7.78 -14.27
C ASP A 68 -5.65 -7.68 -12.78
N ASN A 69 -4.68 -7.29 -11.97
CA ASN A 69 -4.84 -7.21 -10.53
C ASN A 69 -5.56 -5.92 -10.06
N ILE A 70 -5.58 -4.88 -10.91
CA ILE A 70 -6.26 -3.62 -10.63
C ILE A 70 -7.07 -3.21 -11.88
N PRO A 71 -8.26 -3.78 -12.05
CA PRO A 71 -9.03 -3.69 -13.30
C PRO A 71 -9.73 -2.33 -13.44
N VAL A 72 -8.97 -1.29 -13.71
CA VAL A 72 -9.47 0.08 -13.90
C VAL A 72 -10.17 0.23 -15.25
N LYS A 73 -9.61 -0.39 -16.30
CA LYS A 73 -10.12 -0.27 -17.67
C LYS A 73 -11.59 -0.69 -17.81
N PRO A 74 -12.06 -1.82 -17.26
CA PRO A 74 -13.47 -2.20 -17.33
C PRO A 74 -14.43 -1.17 -16.75
N LEU A 75 -14.03 -0.46 -15.68
CA LEU A 75 -14.84 0.62 -15.10
C LEU A 75 -14.91 1.81 -16.04
N TYR A 76 -13.79 2.21 -16.63
CA TYR A 76 -13.76 3.29 -17.60
C TYR A 76 -14.62 3.00 -18.83
N GLU A 77 -14.56 1.78 -19.37
CA GLU A 77 -15.36 1.33 -20.49
C GLU A 77 -16.88 1.33 -20.21
N ARG A 78 -17.26 1.27 -18.93
CA ARG A 78 -18.66 1.47 -18.48
C ARG A 78 -19.03 2.94 -18.23
N GLY A 79 -18.11 3.88 -18.49
CA GLY A 79 -18.36 5.31 -18.36
C GLY A 79 -17.98 5.94 -17.02
N TYR A 80 -17.31 5.19 -16.13
CA TYR A 80 -16.80 5.77 -14.89
C TYR A 80 -15.51 6.57 -15.16
N GLY A 81 -15.61 7.91 -15.13
CA GLY A 81 -14.48 8.82 -15.38
C GLY A 81 -13.65 9.15 -14.14
N LYS A 82 -14.16 8.84 -12.94
CA LYS A 82 -13.48 9.04 -11.65
C LYS A 82 -13.39 7.72 -10.93
N ILE A 83 -12.17 7.25 -10.67
CA ILE A 83 -11.92 5.90 -10.17
C ILE A 83 -11.00 5.98 -8.96
N ILE A 84 -11.31 5.20 -7.93
CA ILE A 84 -10.42 4.98 -6.79
C ILE A 84 -9.87 3.57 -6.91
N ALA A 85 -8.54 3.43 -7.01
CA ALA A 85 -7.87 2.15 -7.03
C ALA A 85 -7.18 1.88 -5.68
N VAL A 86 -7.45 0.71 -5.10
CA VAL A 86 -6.72 0.24 -3.92
C VAL A 86 -5.64 -0.72 -4.38
N ASN A 87 -4.38 -0.30 -4.27
CA ASN A 87 -3.21 -1.03 -4.76
C ASN A 87 -2.38 -1.57 -3.59
N LEU A 88 -2.39 -2.87 -3.39
CA LEU A 88 -1.58 -3.54 -2.36
C LEU A 88 -0.12 -3.73 -2.77
N ARG A 89 0.28 -3.19 -3.94
CA ARG A 89 1.65 -3.29 -4.50
C ARG A 89 2.20 -4.71 -4.49
N THR A 90 1.34 -5.68 -4.75
CA THR A 90 1.78 -7.03 -5.11
C THR A 90 2.52 -6.97 -6.45
N LEU A 91 3.14 -8.06 -6.88
CA LEU A 91 3.97 -8.14 -8.10
C LEU A 91 3.24 -7.80 -9.42
N SER A 92 2.09 -7.16 -9.35
CA SER A 92 1.26 -6.84 -10.49
C SER A 92 1.78 -5.62 -11.26
N ASP A 93 1.62 -5.73 -12.54
CA ASP A 93 1.93 -4.72 -13.53
C ASP A 93 1.05 -3.47 -13.36
N GLN A 94 1.65 -2.32 -13.13
CA GLN A 94 0.96 -1.02 -13.00
C GLN A 94 0.56 -0.40 -14.35
N ARG A 95 0.78 -1.08 -15.50
CA ARG A 95 0.52 -0.54 -16.83
C ARG A 95 -0.93 -0.10 -17.04
N ASN A 96 -1.87 -0.71 -16.33
CA ASN A 96 -3.30 -0.43 -16.48
C ASN A 96 -3.79 0.80 -15.70
N LEU A 97 -2.93 1.48 -14.95
CA LEU A 97 -3.30 2.65 -14.15
C LEU A 97 -3.23 3.97 -14.93
N ILE A 98 -2.79 3.94 -16.19
CA ILE A 98 -2.68 5.12 -17.05
C ILE A 98 -3.80 5.11 -18.08
N GLY A 99 -4.64 6.15 -18.07
CA GLY A 99 -5.75 6.26 -19.00
C GLY A 99 -6.43 7.64 -18.96
N PRO A 100 -7.45 7.86 -19.79
CA PRO A 100 -8.17 9.12 -19.88
C PRO A 100 -9.25 9.25 -18.79
N TYR A 101 -8.90 8.95 -17.53
CA TYR A 101 -9.76 9.01 -16.36
C TYR A 101 -9.03 9.69 -15.18
N GLU A 102 -9.79 10.23 -14.26
CA GLU A 102 -9.26 10.73 -12.99
C GLU A 102 -9.09 9.55 -12.03
N LEU A 103 -7.83 9.25 -11.66
CA LEU A 103 -7.50 8.13 -10.78
C LEU A 103 -6.97 8.63 -9.44
N LEU A 104 -7.59 8.18 -8.36
CA LEU A 104 -7.04 8.29 -7.01
C LEU A 104 -6.52 6.91 -6.59
N GLU A 105 -5.21 6.78 -6.44
CA GLU A 105 -4.60 5.54 -5.95
C GLU A 105 -4.41 5.58 -4.43
N ILE A 106 -4.93 4.56 -3.75
CA ILE A 106 -4.66 4.27 -2.33
C ILE A 106 -3.69 3.10 -2.29
N SER A 107 -2.45 3.36 -1.86
CA SER A 107 -1.41 2.32 -1.79
C SER A 107 -0.57 2.45 -0.51
N SER A 108 -0.04 1.34 -0.03
CA SER A 108 0.88 1.31 1.10
C SER A 108 2.31 1.04 0.65
N ASP A 109 3.27 1.77 1.22
CA ASP A 109 4.71 1.49 1.05
C ASP A 109 5.22 0.45 2.08
N ASN A 110 4.34 -0.02 2.99
CA ASN A 110 4.68 -0.98 4.02
C ASN A 110 4.59 -2.42 3.51
N ALA A 111 5.42 -3.31 4.07
CA ALA A 111 5.29 -4.73 3.87
C ALA A 111 4.01 -5.24 4.58
N LEU A 112 3.05 -5.72 3.81
CA LEU A 112 1.74 -6.15 4.32
C LEU A 112 1.73 -7.61 4.82
N GLY A 113 2.88 -8.29 4.75
CA GLY A 113 3.01 -9.68 5.19
C GLY A 113 2.53 -10.71 4.15
N SER A 114 2.31 -11.94 4.59
CA SER A 114 1.88 -13.03 3.72
C SER A 114 0.38 -12.95 3.41
N ILE A 115 0.02 -13.08 2.13
CA ILE A 115 -1.38 -13.18 1.69
C ILE A 115 -1.99 -14.53 2.10
N LEU A 116 -1.18 -15.62 2.06
CA LEU A 116 -1.66 -16.97 2.30
C LEU A 116 -1.65 -17.35 3.79
N PHE A 117 -0.78 -16.73 4.58
CA PHE A 117 -0.60 -17.02 6.00
C PHE A 117 -0.64 -15.73 6.82
N PRO A 118 -1.80 -15.06 6.89
CA PRO A 118 -1.94 -13.82 7.64
C PRO A 118 -1.92 -14.11 9.14
N ASP A 119 -1.15 -13.33 9.91
CA ASP A 119 -1.20 -13.38 11.37
C ASP A 119 -2.04 -12.21 11.92
N PRO A 120 -2.69 -12.38 13.10
CA PRO A 120 -3.62 -11.39 13.65
C PRO A 120 -3.01 -10.02 13.92
N GLU A 121 -1.75 -9.96 14.33
CA GLU A 121 -1.08 -8.67 14.64
C GLU A 121 -0.75 -7.93 13.34
N THR A 122 -0.27 -8.62 12.31
CA THR A 122 -0.07 -8.04 10.98
C THR A 122 -1.39 -7.56 10.39
N ILE A 123 -2.50 -8.30 10.55
CA ILE A 123 -3.83 -7.87 10.10
C ILE A 123 -4.23 -6.54 10.78
N LYS A 124 -4.07 -6.42 12.10
CA LYS A 124 -4.39 -5.19 12.83
C LYS A 124 -3.57 -4.00 12.33
N LYS A 125 -2.26 -4.21 12.13
CA LYS A 125 -1.36 -3.19 11.56
C LYS A 125 -1.81 -2.78 10.17
N ASN A 126 -2.12 -3.75 9.30
CA ASN A 126 -2.56 -3.49 7.93
C ASN A 126 -3.88 -2.72 7.87
N LEU A 127 -4.84 -3.02 8.75
CA LEU A 127 -6.07 -2.22 8.87
C LEU A 127 -5.77 -0.77 9.22
N ARG A 128 -4.84 -0.54 10.15
CA ARG A 128 -4.43 0.82 10.52
C ARG A 128 -3.69 1.52 9.39
N TYR A 129 -2.76 0.84 8.70
CA TYR A 129 -2.09 1.38 7.50
C TYR A 129 -3.10 1.75 6.42
N GLY A 130 -4.05 0.87 6.10
CA GLY A 130 -5.08 1.14 5.08
C GLY A 130 -5.90 2.39 5.40
N TYR A 131 -6.27 2.59 6.66
CA TYR A 131 -6.96 3.81 7.11
C TYR A 131 -6.07 5.06 6.92
N LEU A 132 -4.84 5.03 7.38
CA LEU A 132 -3.92 6.17 7.29
C LEU A 132 -3.51 6.49 5.85
N ASP A 133 -3.25 5.47 5.03
CA ASP A 133 -2.91 5.63 3.61
C ASP A 133 -4.11 6.18 2.81
N THR A 134 -5.33 5.82 3.20
CA THR A 134 -6.54 6.44 2.64
C THR A 134 -6.59 7.94 2.96
N LEU A 135 -6.38 8.33 4.22
CA LEU A 135 -6.34 9.75 4.59
C LEU A 135 -5.25 10.51 3.83
N ARG A 136 -4.09 9.89 3.61
CA ARG A 136 -3.01 10.45 2.79
C ARG A 136 -3.45 10.64 1.34
N ALA A 137 -4.05 9.64 0.73
CA ALA A 137 -4.51 9.72 -0.67
C ALA A 137 -5.53 10.84 -0.86
N PHE A 138 -6.37 11.09 0.15
CA PHE A 138 -7.30 12.22 0.18
C PHE A 138 -6.68 13.54 0.69
N GLN A 139 -5.36 13.64 0.78
CA GLN A 139 -4.61 14.82 1.20
C GLN A 139 -4.99 15.35 2.61
N LYS A 140 -5.44 14.45 3.49
CA LYS A 140 -5.72 14.76 4.90
C LYS A 140 -4.51 14.55 5.80
N LEU A 141 -3.53 13.76 5.34
CA LEU A 141 -2.27 13.50 6.01
C LEU A 141 -1.12 13.59 5.00
N HIS A 142 0.05 13.98 5.50
CA HIS A 142 1.31 13.90 4.79
C HIS A 142 2.11 12.67 5.23
N ARG A 143 2.90 12.09 4.35
CA ARG A 143 3.69 10.92 4.67
C ARG A 143 4.94 10.78 3.79
N ALA A 144 6.08 10.51 4.44
CA ALA A 144 7.18 9.79 3.83
C ALA A 144 7.24 8.36 4.41
N THR A 145 7.60 8.17 5.67
CA THR A 145 7.46 6.90 6.44
C THR A 145 6.45 7.07 7.58
N TYR A 146 6.47 8.21 8.27
CA TYR A 146 5.56 8.56 9.34
C TYR A 146 4.41 9.44 8.81
N TYR A 147 3.28 9.47 9.54
CA TYR A 147 2.11 10.25 9.14
C TYR A 147 2.05 11.56 9.93
N PHE A 148 1.87 12.68 9.21
CA PHE A 148 1.81 14.03 9.78
C PHE A 148 0.51 14.71 9.37
N GLU A 149 -0.09 15.48 10.29
CA GLU A 149 -1.21 16.37 9.97
C GLU A 149 -0.73 17.56 9.14
N THR A 150 0.46 18.09 9.47
CA THR A 150 1.09 19.18 8.72
C THR A 150 2.57 18.89 8.51
N LEU A 151 3.13 19.36 7.39
CA LEU A 151 4.58 19.43 7.17
C LEU A 151 5.00 20.88 7.35
N GLU A 152 5.81 21.14 8.36
CA GLU A 152 6.45 22.43 8.55
C GLU A 152 7.81 22.46 7.83
N ASP A 153 8.29 23.65 7.46
CA ASP A 153 9.65 23.82 6.95
C ASP A 153 10.66 23.59 8.10
N PHE A 154 11.14 22.35 8.18
CA PHE A 154 12.05 21.91 9.22
C PHE A 154 13.50 22.03 8.74
N THR A 155 14.11 23.18 9.00
CA THR A 155 15.45 23.54 8.49
C THR A 155 16.62 23.12 9.38
N MET A 156 16.40 22.33 10.44
CA MET A 156 17.43 22.04 11.45
C MET A 156 18.70 21.33 10.96
N LEU A 157 18.71 20.71 9.78
CA LEU A 157 19.88 19.99 9.25
C LEU A 157 20.36 20.48 7.86
N SER A 158 20.01 21.70 7.46
CA SER A 158 20.47 22.26 6.18
C SER A 158 21.98 22.58 6.15
N SER A 159 22.73 22.26 7.17
CA SER A 159 24.15 22.63 7.33
C SER A 159 25.09 21.47 7.65
N LEU A 160 24.75 20.21 7.36
CA LEU A 160 25.76 19.16 7.39
C LEU A 160 26.78 19.42 6.29
N THR A 161 27.99 19.75 6.68
CA THR A 161 29.11 19.94 5.74
C THR A 161 29.57 18.62 5.14
N ALA A 162 30.23 18.68 3.99
CA ALA A 162 30.80 17.49 3.35
C ALA A 162 31.78 16.73 4.26
N GLU A 163 32.41 17.42 5.21
CA GLU A 163 33.30 16.82 6.21
C GLU A 163 32.55 16.06 7.30
N GLU A 164 31.41 16.57 7.77
CA GLU A 164 30.57 15.87 8.74
C GLU A 164 29.93 14.61 8.13
N ILE A 165 29.51 14.68 6.86
CA ILE A 165 29.03 13.51 6.11
C ILE A 165 30.15 12.46 5.92
N LYS A 166 31.40 12.91 5.74
CA LYS A 166 32.55 12.02 5.62
C LYS A 166 32.89 11.36 6.98
N GLY A 167 32.81 12.10 8.08
CA GLY A 167 32.99 11.55 9.43
C GLY A 167 31.94 10.47 9.75
N LEU A 168 30.65 10.70 9.43
CA LEU A 168 29.61 9.72 9.59
C LEU A 168 29.86 8.42 8.78
N LYS A 169 30.58 8.49 7.66
CA LYS A 169 30.95 7.31 6.87
C LYS A 169 31.97 6.42 7.55
N GLU A 170 32.88 7.01 8.33
CA GLU A 170 33.98 6.29 9.00
C GLU A 170 33.48 5.55 10.26
N ASP A 171 32.41 6.06 10.90
CA ASP A 171 31.87 5.52 12.15
C ASP A 171 30.73 4.48 11.94
N ILE A 172 30.16 4.38 10.74
CA ILE A 172 29.01 3.50 10.47
C ILE A 172 29.48 2.25 9.72
N HIS A 173 29.08 1.06 10.22
CA HIS A 173 29.37 -0.20 9.54
C HIS A 173 28.91 -0.17 8.06
N PRO A 174 29.73 -0.59 7.06
CA PRO A 174 29.43 -0.44 5.64
C PRO A 174 28.06 -0.96 5.19
N LEU A 175 27.60 -2.09 5.73
CA LEU A 175 26.26 -2.66 5.42
C LEU A 175 25.11 -1.76 5.92
N PHE A 176 25.28 -1.11 7.06
CA PHE A 176 24.30 -0.18 7.60
C PHE A 176 24.27 1.11 6.79
N PHE A 177 25.45 1.56 6.35
CA PHE A 177 25.60 2.76 5.53
C PHE A 177 24.89 2.63 4.18
N HIS A 178 25.09 1.52 3.45
CA HIS A 178 24.42 1.29 2.16
C HIS A 178 22.89 1.29 2.29
N ARG A 179 22.35 0.58 3.28
CA ARG A 179 20.91 0.52 3.52
C ARG A 179 20.30 1.89 3.88
N THR A 180 21.06 2.70 4.60
CA THR A 180 20.66 4.07 4.98
C THR A 180 20.73 4.99 3.76
N LEU A 181 21.75 4.84 2.91
CA LEU A 181 21.92 5.63 1.69
C LEU A 181 20.79 5.38 0.68
N ASP A 182 20.41 4.13 0.49
CA ASP A 182 19.28 3.76 -0.38
C ASP A 182 17.96 4.39 0.13
N LYS A 183 17.75 4.40 1.44
CA LYS A 183 16.60 5.09 2.05
C LYS A 183 16.66 6.60 1.77
N PHE A 184 17.79 7.26 2.01
CA PHE A 184 17.96 8.68 1.70
C PHE A 184 17.71 9.01 0.22
N GLN A 185 18.17 8.18 -0.70
CA GLN A 185 17.93 8.37 -2.13
C GLN A 185 16.44 8.29 -2.48
N ASN A 186 15.70 7.36 -1.84
CA ASN A 186 14.26 7.25 -2.01
C ASN A 186 13.50 8.49 -1.52
N TYR A 187 13.96 9.13 -0.44
CA TYR A 187 13.37 10.39 0.06
C TYR A 187 13.63 11.54 -0.91
N LEU A 188 14.86 11.66 -1.42
CA LEU A 188 15.22 12.71 -2.40
C LEU A 188 14.44 12.57 -3.71
N GLN A 189 14.19 11.34 -4.17
CA GLN A 189 13.37 11.10 -5.37
C GLN A 189 11.91 11.53 -5.21
N LYS A 190 11.43 11.65 -3.96
CA LYS A 190 10.08 12.10 -3.61
C LYS A 190 10.02 13.58 -3.18
N ASP A 191 11.06 14.36 -3.45
CA ASP A 191 11.18 15.78 -3.07
C ASP A 191 11.07 16.07 -1.55
N TYR A 192 11.40 15.09 -0.71
CA TYR A 192 11.46 15.31 0.74
C TYR A 192 12.80 15.86 1.18
N SER A 193 12.80 16.69 2.24
CA SER A 193 14.02 17.27 2.79
C SER A 193 14.94 16.20 3.42
N LEU A 194 16.25 16.42 3.34
CA LEU A 194 17.25 15.56 4.02
C LEU A 194 17.01 15.48 5.53
N THR A 195 16.54 16.56 6.12
CA THR A 195 16.19 16.63 7.54
C THR A 195 15.07 15.67 7.91
N LEU A 196 13.99 15.66 7.11
CA LEU A 196 12.88 14.73 7.31
C LEU A 196 13.36 13.29 7.14
N ALA A 197 14.19 13.03 6.12
CA ALA A 197 14.76 11.70 5.90
C ALA A 197 15.59 11.23 7.11
N ALA A 198 16.46 12.07 7.65
CA ALA A 198 17.27 11.75 8.82
C ALA A 198 16.41 11.48 10.06
N LEU A 199 15.41 12.34 10.31
CA LEU A 199 14.48 12.19 11.42
C LEU A 199 13.74 10.86 11.38
N GLU A 200 13.12 10.53 10.23
CA GLU A 200 12.30 9.33 10.08
C GLU A 200 13.15 8.05 10.07
N ILE A 201 14.32 8.05 9.43
CA ILE A 201 15.23 6.90 9.43
C ILE A 201 15.73 6.62 10.86
N THR A 202 16.03 7.65 11.64
CA THR A 202 16.46 7.49 13.04
C THR A 202 15.30 7.03 13.93
N ALA A 203 14.11 7.57 13.73
CA ALA A 203 12.92 7.16 14.47
C ALA A 203 12.57 5.69 14.19
N GLU A 204 12.69 5.24 12.94
CA GLU A 204 12.50 3.83 12.56
C GLU A 204 13.55 2.92 13.21
N ALA A 205 14.83 3.33 13.23
CA ALA A 205 15.91 2.56 13.86
C ALA A 205 15.73 2.38 15.37
N LEU A 206 15.07 3.33 16.03
CA LEU A 206 14.74 3.30 17.46
C LEU A 206 13.31 2.84 17.75
N GLU A 207 12.63 2.26 16.76
CA GLU A 207 11.29 1.67 16.90
C GLU A 207 10.24 2.65 17.45
N VAL A 208 10.33 3.92 17.05
CA VAL A 208 9.27 4.89 17.30
C VAL A 208 8.03 4.49 16.53
N ASP A 209 6.84 4.58 17.12
CA ASP A 209 5.60 4.06 16.55
C ASP A 209 5.25 4.69 15.18
N PRO A 210 5.30 3.92 14.08
CA PRO A 210 4.98 4.40 12.74
C PRO A 210 3.47 4.50 12.48
N LEU A 211 2.62 3.98 13.36
CA LEU A 211 1.16 3.97 13.22
C LEU A 211 0.48 5.13 13.93
N LYS A 212 1.25 5.91 14.68
CA LYS A 212 0.80 7.17 15.27
C LYS A 212 0.74 8.25 14.19
N VAL A 213 -0.27 9.12 14.26
CA VAL A 213 -0.31 10.37 13.51
C VAL A 213 0.35 11.44 14.39
N TYR A 214 1.34 12.14 13.83
CA TYR A 214 2.05 13.22 14.48
C TYR A 214 1.50 14.55 13.95
N ALA A 215 1.28 15.53 14.82
CA ALA A 215 0.79 16.84 14.40
C ALA A 215 1.77 17.49 13.39
N HIS A 216 3.07 17.39 13.67
CA HIS A 216 4.15 17.88 12.80
C HIS A 216 5.47 17.16 13.12
N GLN A 217 6.53 17.44 12.36
CA GLN A 217 7.83 16.79 12.51
C GLN A 217 8.47 17.01 13.92
N GLY A 218 8.21 18.14 14.56
CA GLY A 218 8.67 18.42 15.91
C GLY A 218 8.14 17.41 16.94
N GLU A 219 6.88 17.00 16.83
CA GLU A 219 6.31 15.97 17.71
C GLU A 219 6.99 14.60 17.54
N LEU A 220 7.36 14.24 16.29
CA LEU A 220 8.15 13.04 16.04
C LEU A 220 9.56 13.16 16.64
N LEU A 221 10.21 14.33 16.54
CA LEU A 221 11.50 14.58 17.16
C LEU A 221 11.44 14.44 18.69
N ASP A 222 10.40 14.98 19.34
CA ASP A 222 10.19 14.82 20.78
C ASP A 222 10.00 13.34 21.17
N ALA A 223 9.26 12.58 20.37
CA ALA A 223 9.08 11.15 20.59
C ALA A 223 10.41 10.39 20.44
N LEU A 224 11.21 10.73 19.43
CA LEU A 224 12.54 10.20 19.21
C LEU A 224 13.48 10.50 20.39
N GLN A 225 13.52 11.74 20.89
CA GLN A 225 14.36 12.13 22.03
C GLN A 225 13.98 11.35 23.31
N ARG A 226 12.67 11.17 23.57
CA ARG A 226 12.20 10.34 24.68
C ARG A 226 12.66 8.88 24.54
N ARG A 227 12.60 8.31 23.35
CA ARG A 227 13.05 6.93 23.09
C ARG A 227 14.56 6.79 23.26
N MET A 228 15.33 7.75 22.76
CA MET A 228 16.80 7.80 22.98
C MET A 228 17.16 7.84 24.47
N ALA A 229 16.48 8.68 25.24
CA ALA A 229 16.70 8.78 26.69
C ALA A 229 16.37 7.44 27.40
N ALA A 230 15.28 6.76 27.02
CA ALA A 230 14.91 5.46 27.57
C ALA A 230 15.97 4.39 27.26
N VAL A 231 16.43 4.30 26.01
CA VAL A 231 17.50 3.38 25.60
C VAL A 231 18.81 3.65 26.35
N ALA A 232 19.19 4.92 26.53
CA ALA A 232 20.38 5.30 27.28
C ALA A 232 20.31 4.94 28.79
N GLN A 233 19.09 4.82 29.33
CA GLN A 233 18.85 4.40 30.72
C GLN A 233 18.70 2.88 30.87
N GLY A 234 18.84 2.10 29.79
CA GLY A 234 18.68 0.64 29.77
C GLY A 234 17.23 0.17 29.91
N ALA A 235 16.26 1.04 29.66
CA ALA A 235 14.85 0.67 29.57
C ALA A 235 14.57 0.16 28.13
N GLU A 236 14.31 -1.15 28.00
CA GLU A 236 13.83 -1.77 26.77
C GLU A 236 12.38 -1.38 26.43
#